data_9bcecca7acd78d934a7bc166f4c4aa33
#
_entry.id   9bcecca7acd78d934a7bc166f4c4aa33
#
_cell.length_a   1.000
_cell.length_b   1.000
_cell.length_c   1.000
_cell.angle_alpha   90.00
_cell.angle_beta   90.00
_cell.angle_gamma   90.00
#
_symmetry.space_group_name_H-M   'P 1'
#
loop_
_entity.id
_entity.type
_entity.pdbx_description
1 polymer ?
#
loop_
_entity_poly.entity_id
_entity_poly.type
_entity_poly.pdbx_seq_one_letter_code
_entity_poly.pdbx_strand_id
1 'polypeptide(L)'
;MLMAGAHNCDQETRTIEAPQPDEVQVAVKATGICGSDQHYYNHFRNGDILVREPMSLGHESSGIVEAVGSQVTNLKTGDRVALEVGVACGTCKVCKADKYNLCPDMKFRGSAKAFPHFQGTLQERINHPARLCHK
;
A
#
# COMPACT_ATOMS: atom_id res chain seq x y z
N MET A 1 0.49 -11.79 -3.67
CA MET A 1 -0.80 -12.54 -3.77
C MET A 1 -1.82 -11.63 -4.42
N LEU A 2 -2.44 -12.07 -5.49
CA LEU A 2 -3.39 -11.30 -6.29
C LEU A 2 -4.77 -11.93 -6.20
N MET A 3 -5.77 -11.12 -5.94
CA MET A 3 -7.17 -11.54 -5.94
C MET A 3 -7.80 -11.20 -7.30
N ALA A 4 -8.30 -12.21 -7.99
CA ALA A 4 -8.93 -12.09 -9.32
C ALA A 4 -10.43 -12.43 -9.31
N GLY A 5 -10.98 -12.83 -8.17
CA GLY A 5 -12.39 -13.17 -7.95
C GLY A 5 -12.63 -13.51 -6.48
N ALA A 6 -13.90 -13.64 -6.09
CA ALA A 6 -14.25 -14.12 -4.74
C ALA A 6 -13.70 -15.54 -4.55
N HIS A 7 -13.07 -15.76 -3.38
CA HIS A 7 -12.37 -17.02 -3.03
C HIS A 7 -11.23 -17.42 -4.00
N ASN A 8 -10.78 -16.50 -4.85
CA ASN A 8 -9.71 -16.74 -5.81
C ASN A 8 -8.54 -15.78 -5.57
N CYS A 9 -7.50 -16.30 -4.92
CA CYS A 9 -6.25 -15.58 -4.67
C CYS A 9 -5.08 -16.40 -5.19
N ASP A 10 -4.42 -15.90 -6.23
CA ASP A 10 -3.29 -16.54 -6.86
C ASP A 10 -1.97 -15.83 -6.51
N GLN A 11 -0.88 -16.58 -6.55
CA GLN A 11 0.45 -16.01 -6.48
C GLN A 11 0.92 -15.64 -7.88
N GLU A 12 1.33 -14.38 -8.05
CA GLU A 12 1.84 -13.85 -9.31
C GLU A 12 3.22 -13.24 -9.09
N THR A 13 4.12 -13.49 -10.03
CA THR A 13 5.44 -12.84 -10.05
C THR A 13 5.37 -11.59 -10.93
N ARG A 14 5.79 -10.45 -10.38
CA ARG A 14 5.86 -9.17 -11.08
C ARG A 14 7.24 -8.55 -10.94
N THR A 15 7.68 -7.86 -11.98
CA THR A 15 8.87 -7.00 -11.90
C THR A 15 8.51 -5.74 -11.10
N ILE A 16 9.38 -5.37 -10.17
CA ILE A 16 9.28 -4.10 -9.44
C ILE A 16 10.40 -3.18 -9.94
N GLU A 17 10.03 -1.95 -10.26
CA GLU A 17 10.96 -0.90 -10.66
C GLU A 17 11.76 -0.38 -9.46
N ALA A 18 12.86 0.33 -9.72
CA ALA A 18 13.56 1.08 -8.67
C ALA A 18 12.62 2.10 -8.00
N PRO A 19 12.80 2.39 -6.70
CA PRO A 19 11.97 3.38 -6.03
C PRO A 19 12.16 4.78 -6.65
N GLN A 20 11.07 5.56 -6.69
CA GLN A 20 11.12 6.96 -7.11
C GLN A 20 12.02 7.79 -6.15
N PRO A 21 12.41 9.01 -6.52
CA PRO A 21 13.34 9.79 -5.70
C PRO A 21 12.94 9.97 -4.23
N ASP A 22 11.64 10.05 -3.93
CA ASP A 22 11.06 10.23 -2.58
C ASP A 22 10.52 8.94 -1.95
N GLU A 23 10.73 7.79 -2.62
CA GLU A 23 10.27 6.48 -2.17
C GLU A 23 11.40 5.63 -1.60
N VAL A 24 11.01 4.62 -0.86
CA VAL A 24 11.85 3.48 -0.49
C VAL A 24 11.26 2.19 -1.03
N GLN A 25 12.12 1.24 -1.35
CA GLN A 25 11.71 -0.15 -1.60
C GLN A 25 11.79 -0.92 -0.29
N VAL A 26 10.68 -1.52 0.10
CA VAL A 26 10.55 -2.28 1.35
C VAL A 26 10.33 -3.74 1.05
N ALA A 27 11.19 -4.61 1.58
CA ALA A 27 10.94 -6.05 1.69
C ALA A 27 9.94 -6.26 2.81
N VAL A 28 8.71 -6.60 2.48
CA VAL A 28 7.64 -6.86 3.45
C VAL A 28 7.95 -8.14 4.21
N LYS A 29 7.91 -8.08 5.54
CA LYS A 29 8.22 -9.22 6.44
C LYS A 29 7.00 -9.75 7.17
N ALA A 30 6.01 -8.90 7.41
CA ALA A 30 4.75 -9.28 8.03
C ALA A 30 3.63 -8.40 7.51
N THR A 31 2.46 -9.00 7.29
CA THR A 31 1.22 -8.31 6.94
C THR A 31 0.09 -8.90 7.78
N GLY A 32 -0.61 -8.06 8.54
CA GLY A 32 -1.84 -8.43 9.24
C GLY A 32 -2.98 -8.68 8.24
N ILE A 33 -3.91 -9.53 8.63
CA ILE A 33 -5.14 -9.79 7.86
C ILE A 33 -6.28 -9.03 8.54
N CYS A 34 -6.78 -8.01 7.86
CA CYS A 34 -7.90 -7.20 8.32
C CYS A 34 -9.24 -7.81 7.92
N GLY A 35 -10.30 -7.44 8.63
CA GLY A 35 -11.67 -7.81 8.24
C GLY A 35 -12.05 -7.31 6.83
N SER A 36 -11.51 -6.18 6.38
CA SER A 36 -11.72 -5.70 5.02
C SER A 36 -11.11 -6.61 3.95
N ASP A 37 -9.94 -7.22 4.22
CA ASP A 37 -9.35 -8.23 3.33
C ASP A 37 -10.26 -9.46 3.22
N GLN A 38 -10.87 -9.88 4.35
CA GLN A 38 -11.83 -10.99 4.37
C GLN A 38 -13.10 -10.64 3.57
N HIS A 39 -13.61 -9.42 3.64
CA HIS A 39 -14.74 -8.98 2.84
C HIS A 39 -14.43 -9.03 1.35
N TYR A 40 -13.28 -8.53 0.92
CA TYR A 40 -12.84 -8.63 -0.47
C TYR A 40 -12.70 -10.09 -0.91
N TYR A 41 -12.05 -10.92 -0.09
CA TYR A 41 -11.87 -12.35 -0.39
C TYR A 41 -13.20 -13.09 -0.53
N ASN A 42 -14.13 -12.88 0.38
CA ASN A 42 -15.39 -13.62 0.42
C ASN A 42 -16.43 -13.08 -0.58
N HIS A 43 -16.47 -11.78 -0.80
CA HIS A 43 -17.56 -11.11 -1.50
C HIS A 43 -17.14 -10.31 -2.73
N PHE A 44 -15.84 -10.23 -3.02
CA PHE A 44 -15.25 -9.41 -4.08
C PHE A 44 -15.64 -7.92 -3.94
N ARG A 45 -15.95 -7.50 -2.72
CA ARG A 45 -16.36 -6.15 -2.35
C ARG A 45 -16.17 -5.91 -0.85
N ASN A 46 -16.10 -4.64 -0.47
CA ASN A 46 -16.18 -4.20 0.93
C ASN A 46 -17.24 -3.09 1.05
N GLY A 47 -18.42 -3.42 1.61
CA GLY A 47 -19.59 -2.56 1.54
C GLY A 47 -19.97 -2.28 0.08
N ASP A 48 -20.04 -1.02 -0.31
CA ASP A 48 -20.37 -0.60 -1.68
C ASP A 48 -19.15 -0.51 -2.61
N ILE A 49 -17.94 -0.76 -2.07
CA ILE A 49 -16.69 -0.70 -2.83
C ILE A 49 -16.46 -2.04 -3.53
N LEU A 50 -16.70 -2.08 -4.83
CA LEU A 50 -16.52 -3.27 -5.67
C LEU A 50 -15.08 -3.38 -6.18
N VAL A 51 -14.57 -4.61 -6.24
CA VAL A 51 -13.35 -4.93 -6.98
C VAL A 51 -13.67 -4.96 -8.47
N ARG A 52 -12.93 -4.20 -9.27
CA ARG A 52 -13.19 -4.02 -10.71
C ARG A 52 -12.06 -4.52 -11.59
N GLU A 53 -10.93 -4.87 -10.98
CA GLU A 53 -9.75 -5.46 -11.63
C GLU A 53 -8.99 -6.29 -10.60
N PRO A 54 -8.11 -7.20 -11.01
CA PRO A 54 -7.27 -7.95 -10.09
C PRO A 54 -6.44 -7.02 -9.19
N MET A 55 -6.44 -7.26 -7.87
CA MET A 55 -5.68 -6.47 -6.92
C MET A 55 -5.05 -7.34 -5.83
N SER A 56 -3.89 -6.91 -5.32
CA SER A 56 -3.33 -7.48 -4.10
C SER A 56 -3.99 -6.88 -2.86
N LEU A 57 -4.25 -7.73 -1.86
CA LEU A 57 -4.78 -7.34 -0.56
C LEU A 57 -3.65 -6.91 0.40
N GLY A 58 -4.01 -6.60 1.64
CA GLY A 58 -3.11 -6.28 2.73
C GLY A 58 -2.80 -4.79 2.84
N HIS A 59 -2.80 -4.30 4.08
CA HIS A 59 -2.57 -2.89 4.39
C HIS A 59 -2.07 -2.66 5.83
N GLU A 60 -1.73 -3.72 6.56
CA GLU A 60 -1.21 -3.68 7.93
C GLU A 60 0.17 -4.34 7.93
N SER A 61 1.18 -3.63 7.44
CA SER A 61 2.47 -4.28 7.12
C SER A 61 3.67 -3.59 7.73
N SER A 62 4.68 -4.41 7.97
CA SER A 62 6.02 -3.99 8.33
C SER A 62 7.07 -4.69 7.49
N GLY A 63 8.25 -4.10 7.40
CA GLY A 63 9.32 -4.66 6.59
C GLY A 63 10.67 -4.03 6.84
N ILE A 64 11.59 -4.31 5.93
CA ILE A 64 12.96 -3.82 5.96
C ILE A 64 13.20 -3.04 4.66
N VAL A 65 13.78 -1.84 4.79
CA VAL A 65 14.18 -1.02 3.63
C VAL A 65 15.33 -1.72 2.90
N GLU A 66 15.16 -2.01 1.61
CA GLU A 66 16.19 -2.62 0.74
C GLU A 66 16.85 -1.60 -0.20
N ALA A 67 16.09 -0.58 -0.62
CA ALA A 67 16.62 0.50 -1.44
C ALA A 67 15.95 1.83 -1.09
N VAL A 68 16.65 2.93 -1.34
CA VAL A 68 16.20 4.30 -1.07
C VAL A 68 16.30 5.15 -2.32
N GLY A 69 15.29 5.98 -2.56
CA GLY A 69 15.31 6.99 -3.62
C GLY A 69 16.31 8.12 -3.31
N SER A 70 16.71 8.83 -4.34
CA SER A 70 17.79 9.83 -4.26
C SER A 70 17.51 11.03 -3.36
N GLN A 71 16.25 11.30 -3.02
CA GLN A 71 15.84 12.41 -2.14
C GLN A 71 15.53 11.95 -0.71
N VAL A 72 15.63 10.65 -0.43
CA VAL A 72 15.34 10.12 0.91
C VAL A 72 16.54 10.36 1.84
N THR A 73 16.31 11.07 2.94
CA THR A 73 17.33 11.43 3.92
C THR A 73 17.07 10.85 5.32
N ASN A 74 15.84 10.43 5.60
CA ASN A 74 15.39 9.98 6.92
C ASN A 74 15.44 8.46 7.11
N LEU A 75 15.65 7.71 6.03
CA LEU A 75 15.72 6.25 6.02
C LEU A 75 16.97 5.77 5.28
N LYS A 76 17.41 4.56 5.61
CA LYS A 76 18.51 3.86 4.93
C LYS A 76 18.23 2.38 4.80
N THR A 77 18.93 1.71 3.90
CA THR A 77 18.89 0.26 3.76
C THR A 77 19.20 -0.42 5.11
N GLY A 78 18.37 -1.43 5.44
CA GLY A 78 18.41 -2.16 6.70
C GLY A 78 17.48 -1.61 7.79
N ASP A 79 16.91 -0.40 7.63
CA ASP A 79 15.95 0.13 8.59
C ASP A 79 14.68 -0.74 8.62
N ARG A 80 14.18 -1.01 9.82
CA ARG A 80 12.90 -1.70 10.06
C ARG A 80 11.81 -0.64 10.12
N VAL A 81 10.74 -0.83 9.35
CA VAL A 81 9.67 0.17 9.24
C VAL A 81 8.28 -0.46 9.30
N ALA A 82 7.37 0.27 9.95
CA ALA A 82 5.93 0.08 9.78
C ALA A 82 5.44 0.98 8.65
N LEU A 83 4.47 0.50 7.88
CA LEU A 83 3.95 1.18 6.69
C LEU A 83 2.62 1.87 6.98
N GLU A 84 2.57 3.17 6.84
CA GLU A 84 1.33 3.93 6.80
C GLU A 84 0.79 3.91 5.37
N VAL A 85 -0.24 3.13 5.14
CA VAL A 85 -0.70 2.74 3.78
C VAL A 85 -1.65 3.73 3.10
N GLY A 86 -2.10 4.75 3.83
CA GLY A 86 -2.91 5.84 3.32
C GLY A 86 -2.05 6.93 2.68
N VAL A 87 -2.10 7.07 1.35
CA VAL A 87 -1.35 8.08 0.60
C VAL A 87 -2.27 9.24 0.26
N ALA A 88 -2.14 10.34 1.00
CA ALA A 88 -2.87 11.58 0.77
C ALA A 88 -2.31 12.36 -0.42
N CYS A 89 -3.14 13.19 -1.07
CA CYS A 89 -2.73 13.97 -2.24
C CYS A 89 -1.67 15.06 -1.93
N GLY A 90 -1.56 15.51 -0.67
CA GLY A 90 -0.62 16.53 -0.24
C GLY A 90 -0.98 17.98 -0.64
N THR A 91 -1.95 18.17 -1.54
CA THR A 91 -2.23 19.48 -2.16
C THR A 91 -3.58 20.10 -1.79
N CYS A 92 -4.55 19.31 -1.36
CA CYS A 92 -5.88 19.80 -1.00
C CYS A 92 -5.86 20.61 0.32
N LYS A 93 -6.96 21.33 0.58
CA LYS A 93 -7.12 22.18 1.78
C LYS A 93 -6.82 21.45 3.09
N VAL A 94 -7.33 20.22 3.25
CA VAL A 94 -7.16 19.46 4.49
C VAL A 94 -5.73 18.95 4.66
N CYS A 95 -5.07 18.56 3.56
CA CYS A 95 -3.64 18.21 3.59
C CYS A 95 -2.77 19.41 3.99
N LYS A 96 -3.05 20.60 3.42
CA LYS A 96 -2.34 21.84 3.76
C LYS A 96 -2.61 22.33 5.18
N ALA A 97 -3.72 21.91 5.79
CA ALA A 97 -4.06 22.19 7.18
C ALA A 97 -3.57 21.10 8.16
N ASP A 98 -2.63 20.25 7.71
CA ASP A 98 -2.04 19.14 8.48
C ASP A 98 -3.07 18.08 8.96
N LYS A 99 -4.17 17.97 8.21
CA LYS A 99 -5.24 16.98 8.42
C LYS A 99 -5.33 15.99 7.26
N TYR A 100 -4.16 15.51 6.82
CA TYR A 100 -4.04 14.65 5.63
C TYR A 100 -4.85 13.35 5.74
N ASN A 101 -5.09 12.85 6.95
CA ASN A 101 -5.96 11.70 7.21
C ASN A 101 -7.41 11.88 6.72
N LEU A 102 -7.84 13.12 6.53
CA LEU A 102 -9.17 13.49 6.00
C LEU A 102 -9.13 13.81 4.49
N CYS A 103 -8.04 13.51 3.81
CA CYS A 103 -7.89 13.80 2.39
C CYS A 103 -8.99 13.11 1.56
N PRO A 104 -9.81 13.85 0.78
CA PRO A 104 -10.84 13.25 -0.06
C PRO A 104 -10.26 12.36 -1.17
N ASP A 105 -9.04 12.69 -1.62
CA ASP A 105 -8.33 11.96 -2.67
C ASP A 105 -7.34 10.92 -2.10
N MET A 106 -7.58 10.47 -0.87
CA MET A 106 -6.77 9.44 -0.24
C MET A 106 -6.78 8.15 -1.05
N LYS A 107 -5.59 7.69 -1.44
CA LYS A 107 -5.38 6.35 -1.97
C LYS A 107 -4.94 5.44 -0.83
N PHE A 108 -5.61 4.34 -0.67
CA PHE A 108 -5.35 3.39 0.43
C PHE A 108 -4.95 2.04 -0.16
N ARG A 109 -3.77 1.53 0.22
CA ARG A 109 -3.27 0.25 -0.30
C ARG A 109 -4.22 -0.88 0.07
N GLY A 110 -4.42 -1.82 -0.85
CA GLY A 110 -5.31 -2.96 -0.63
C GLY A 110 -6.79 -2.58 -0.57
N SER A 111 -7.16 -1.39 -1.05
CA SER A 111 -8.56 -0.95 -1.16
C SER A 111 -8.96 -0.76 -2.62
N ALA A 112 -10.14 -1.26 -2.97
CA ALA A 112 -10.73 -1.09 -4.31
C ALA A 112 -11.41 0.28 -4.52
N LYS A 113 -11.32 1.22 -3.56
CA LYS A 113 -11.92 2.55 -3.67
C LYS A 113 -11.36 3.35 -4.85
N ALA A 114 -10.05 3.40 -5.00
CA ALA A 114 -9.40 4.04 -6.14
C ALA A 114 -9.48 3.16 -7.39
N PHE A 115 -9.47 3.77 -8.57
CA PHE A 115 -9.35 3.07 -9.84
C PHE A 115 -8.37 3.81 -10.76
N PRO A 116 -7.35 3.14 -11.33
CA PRO A 116 -6.94 1.75 -11.07
C PRO A 116 -6.71 1.47 -9.58
N HIS A 117 -6.90 0.21 -9.14
CA HIS A 117 -6.78 -0.14 -7.74
C HIS A 117 -5.37 0.06 -7.20
N PHE A 118 -5.27 0.62 -5.98
CA PHE A 118 -3.98 0.81 -5.33
C PHE A 118 -3.56 -0.49 -4.64
N GLN A 119 -2.60 -1.19 -5.25
CA GLN A 119 -2.17 -2.52 -4.86
C GLN A 119 -1.75 -2.58 -3.39
N GLY A 120 -2.19 -3.63 -2.70
CA GLY A 120 -1.94 -3.86 -1.28
C GLY A 120 -0.53 -4.36 -0.98
N THR A 121 -0.30 -4.71 0.27
CA THR A 121 1.02 -5.05 0.81
C THR A 121 1.29 -6.54 0.95
N LEU A 122 0.36 -7.43 0.55
CA LEU A 122 0.61 -8.87 0.45
C LEU A 122 1.49 -9.18 -0.78
N GLN A 123 2.68 -8.62 -0.76
CA GLN A 123 3.73 -8.72 -1.78
C GLN A 123 5.08 -8.90 -1.07
N GLU A 124 6.06 -9.48 -1.74
CA GLU A 124 7.41 -9.61 -1.18
C GLU A 124 8.10 -8.26 -1.05
N ARG A 125 7.89 -7.38 -2.02
CA ARG A 125 8.48 -6.03 -2.10
C ARG A 125 7.47 -5.02 -2.58
N ILE A 126 7.57 -3.81 -2.06
CA ILE A 126 6.79 -2.66 -2.52
C ILE A 126 7.64 -1.40 -2.54
N ASN A 127 7.35 -0.50 -3.47
CA ASN A 127 7.81 0.89 -3.40
C ASN A 127 6.78 1.71 -2.62
N HIS A 128 7.25 2.54 -1.69
CA HIS A 128 6.37 3.31 -0.81
C HIS A 128 7.00 4.66 -0.47
N PRO A 129 6.20 5.74 -0.34
CA PRO A 129 6.73 7.05 0.06
C PRO A 129 7.47 6.98 1.38
N ALA A 130 8.71 7.46 1.41
CA ALA A 130 9.58 7.38 2.60
C ALA A 130 8.98 8.07 3.83
N ARG A 131 8.21 9.16 3.62
CA ARG A 131 7.49 9.88 4.68
C ARG A 131 6.41 9.08 5.40
N LEU A 132 5.95 7.98 4.79
CA LEU A 132 4.93 7.07 5.32
C LEU A 132 5.53 5.75 5.83
N CYS A 133 6.84 5.71 6.00
CA CYS A 133 7.56 4.59 6.59
C CYS A 133 8.12 5.01 7.95
N HIS A 134 7.63 4.42 9.02
CA HIS A 134 7.95 4.76 10.40
C HIS A 134 8.86 3.71 11.03
N LYS A 135 10.02 4.15 11.62
CA LYS A 135 10.95 3.28 12.35
C LYS A 135 10.37 2.80 13.68
#